data_13bcb0aced0ab47574b15a98b18fd97b
#
_entry.id   13bcb0aced0ab47574b15a98b18fd97b
#
_cell.length_a   1.000
_cell.length_b   1.000
_cell.length_c   1.000
_cell.angle_alpha   90.00
_cell.angle_beta   90.00
_cell.angle_gamma   90.00
#
_symmetry.space_group_name_H-M   'P 1'
#
loop_
_entity.id
_entity.type
_entity.pdbx_description
1 polymer ?
#
loop_
_entity_poly.entity_id
_entity_poly.type
_entity_poly.pdbx_seq_one_letter_code
_entity_poly.pdbx_strand_id
1 'polypeptide(L)'
;MRILKLTKDSQKNILESLLKRSPNNYTEYESTVNEIINNVKEKRDKAVFEYTKKFDKADVDASNIRVTEEEIKEAYELVDEKLLAVIKKALINIRKYHEKQLQNSWFTTEDGIILGQKVTPIAKAGVYVPGGKAVYPSSVLMNVLPAKVAGVEKIVMCTPCGADGKVYPSTLVAANEAGVDEIYKVGGAQAIAAMAFGTESVPKVDKIVGPGNIFVALAKKAVFGYVSIDSIAGPSEILVLADETANPRYVAADLLSQAEHDEMASAILITTSEELAKKVSEEVDKFVEVLSRKEIIEKSLENYGYILVAEDMDEAIDAVNDIASEHMEIVTRDPFSVMTKIKNAGAIFIGEYSSEPLGDYFAGPNHVLPTNGTAKFFSALSVDDFIKKSSIISYSREALERIHTDIEQFAECEKLTAHANSIKVRFED
;
A
#
# COMPACT_ATOMS: atom_id res chain seq x y z
N MET A 1 24.02 16.02 -3.46
CA MET A 1 23.16 15.81 -2.27
C MET A 1 23.76 16.48 -1.03
N ARG A 2 22.96 16.74 0.03
CA ARG A 2 23.44 17.35 1.29
C ARG A 2 24.09 16.28 2.18
N ILE A 3 25.40 16.42 2.47
CA ILE A 3 26.12 15.53 3.37
C ILE A 3 26.12 16.17 4.77
N LEU A 4 25.59 15.48 5.75
CA LEU A 4 25.47 15.94 7.14
C LEU A 4 26.00 14.87 8.09
N LYS A 5 26.58 15.29 9.22
CA LYS A 5 26.84 14.36 10.32
C LYS A 5 25.51 13.95 10.95
N LEU A 6 25.33 12.66 11.21
CA LEU A 6 24.18 12.17 11.96
C LEU A 6 24.32 12.65 13.41
N THR A 7 23.32 13.34 13.90
CA THR A 7 23.19 13.83 15.27
C THR A 7 21.70 13.84 15.61
N LYS A 8 21.37 13.91 16.88
CA LYS A 8 19.97 14.03 17.33
C LYS A 8 19.25 15.22 16.68
N ASP A 9 19.94 16.33 16.48
CA ASP A 9 19.34 17.53 15.86
C ASP A 9 19.14 17.35 14.36
N SER A 10 20.13 16.80 13.64
CA SER A 10 19.98 16.53 12.19
C SER A 10 18.88 15.50 11.94
N GLN A 11 18.81 14.44 12.73
CA GLN A 11 17.76 13.42 12.65
C GLN A 11 16.38 14.02 12.91
N LYS A 12 16.23 14.83 13.97
CA LYS A 12 14.97 15.51 14.29
C LYS A 12 14.51 16.42 13.15
N ASN A 13 15.41 17.23 12.59
CA ASN A 13 15.09 18.13 11.48
C ASN A 13 14.64 17.37 10.24
N ILE A 14 15.27 16.24 9.94
CA ILE A 14 14.88 15.38 8.81
C ILE A 14 13.51 14.77 9.05
N LEU A 15 13.25 14.19 10.23
CA LEU A 15 11.94 13.64 10.58
C LEU A 15 10.83 14.69 10.48
N GLU A 16 11.07 15.91 10.98
CA GLU A 16 10.10 17.01 10.83
C GLU A 16 9.88 17.40 9.36
N SER A 17 10.92 17.39 8.54
CA SER A 17 10.81 17.64 7.10
C SER A 17 10.01 16.55 6.38
N LEU A 18 10.28 15.28 6.68
CA LEU A 18 9.55 14.14 6.11
C LEU A 18 8.07 14.16 6.50
N LEU A 19 7.76 14.46 7.77
CA LEU A 19 6.37 14.54 8.25
C LEU A 19 5.55 15.65 7.58
N LYS A 20 6.18 16.74 7.12
CA LYS A 20 5.48 17.81 6.36
C LYS A 20 4.87 17.30 5.06
N ARG A 21 5.37 16.21 4.48
CA ARG A 21 4.85 15.57 3.26
C ARG A 21 3.63 14.69 3.51
N SER A 22 3.26 14.48 4.77
CA SER A 22 2.12 13.62 5.11
C SER A 22 0.82 14.18 4.51
N PRO A 23 -0.02 13.33 3.88
CA PRO A 23 -1.35 13.72 3.43
C PRO A 23 -2.22 14.37 4.50
N ASN A 24 -1.92 14.13 5.79
CA ASN A 24 -2.62 14.74 6.91
C ASN A 24 -2.42 16.25 7.02
N ASN A 25 -1.43 16.82 6.35
CA ASN A 25 -1.13 18.25 6.37
C ASN A 25 -1.77 19.03 5.21
N TYR A 26 -2.47 18.36 4.29
CA TYR A 26 -3.08 18.98 3.10
C TYR A 26 -4.57 19.30 3.31
N THR A 27 -4.88 20.03 4.38
CA THR A 27 -6.25 20.42 4.73
C THR A 27 -6.92 21.29 3.66
N GLU A 28 -6.15 22.00 2.85
CA GLU A 28 -6.65 22.82 1.73
C GLU A 28 -7.41 22.02 0.66
N TYR A 29 -7.03 20.74 0.45
CA TYR A 29 -7.70 19.87 -0.51
C TYR A 29 -8.87 19.07 0.09
N GLU A 30 -8.98 18.99 1.42
CA GLU A 30 -10.01 18.18 2.09
C GLU A 30 -11.42 18.69 1.77
N SER A 31 -11.62 20.00 1.66
CA SER A 31 -12.92 20.58 1.32
C SER A 31 -13.39 20.16 -0.08
N THR A 32 -12.50 20.20 -1.07
CA THR A 32 -12.77 19.75 -2.44
C THR A 32 -13.04 18.24 -2.50
N VAL A 33 -12.27 17.44 -1.79
CA VAL A 33 -12.47 15.99 -1.73
C VAL A 33 -13.81 15.64 -1.08
N ASN A 34 -14.15 16.28 0.03
CA ASN A 34 -15.43 16.08 0.71
C ASN A 34 -16.63 16.51 -0.17
N GLU A 35 -16.51 17.60 -0.93
CA GLU A 35 -17.51 17.99 -1.91
C GLU A 35 -17.72 16.90 -2.96
N ILE A 36 -16.64 16.37 -3.55
CA ILE A 36 -16.72 15.29 -4.54
C ILE A 36 -17.40 14.06 -3.94
N ILE A 37 -16.99 13.63 -2.74
CA ILE A 37 -17.55 12.47 -2.06
C ILE A 37 -19.06 12.65 -1.81
N ASN A 38 -19.46 13.79 -1.28
CA ASN A 38 -20.88 14.08 -1.02
C ASN A 38 -21.71 14.12 -2.31
N ASN A 39 -21.20 14.75 -3.36
CA ASN A 39 -21.86 14.75 -4.66
C ASN A 39 -22.05 13.33 -5.23
N VAL A 40 -21.01 12.47 -5.16
CA VAL A 40 -21.13 11.08 -5.61
C VAL A 40 -22.13 10.32 -4.74
N LYS A 41 -22.12 10.53 -3.42
CA LYS A 41 -23.04 9.88 -2.50
C LYS A 41 -24.51 10.25 -2.80
N GLU A 42 -24.78 11.50 -3.17
CA GLU A 42 -26.12 12.02 -3.43
C GLU A 42 -26.58 11.78 -4.88
N LYS A 43 -25.70 12.07 -5.85
CA LYS A 43 -26.05 12.11 -7.29
C LYS A 43 -25.57 10.87 -8.05
N ARG A 44 -24.87 9.95 -7.40
CA ARG A 44 -24.45 8.65 -7.94
C ARG A 44 -23.70 8.78 -9.28
N ASP A 45 -24.06 7.98 -10.28
CA ASP A 45 -23.45 7.97 -11.62
C ASP A 45 -23.36 9.36 -12.24
N LYS A 46 -24.37 10.19 -12.05
CA LYS A 46 -24.37 11.55 -12.60
C LYS A 46 -23.17 12.36 -12.14
N ALA A 47 -22.84 12.32 -10.84
CA ALA A 47 -21.66 13.01 -10.31
C ALA A 47 -20.36 12.39 -10.83
N VAL A 48 -20.30 11.05 -10.91
CA VAL A 48 -19.13 10.33 -11.44
C VAL A 48 -18.83 10.79 -12.87
N PHE A 49 -19.82 10.85 -13.73
CA PHE A 49 -19.65 11.28 -15.13
C PHE A 49 -19.27 12.77 -15.24
N GLU A 50 -19.90 13.64 -14.47
CA GLU A 50 -19.58 15.06 -14.42
C GLU A 50 -18.11 15.29 -14.02
N TYR A 51 -17.62 14.61 -12.98
CA TYR A 51 -16.23 14.73 -12.53
C TYR A 51 -15.24 14.08 -13.50
N THR A 52 -15.55 12.93 -14.08
CA THR A 52 -14.71 12.28 -15.10
C THR A 52 -14.56 13.21 -16.33
N LYS A 53 -15.63 13.82 -16.81
CA LYS A 53 -15.57 14.82 -17.88
C LYS A 53 -14.74 16.05 -17.49
N LYS A 54 -14.88 16.52 -16.25
CA LYS A 54 -14.16 17.70 -15.75
C LYS A 54 -12.65 17.45 -15.62
N PHE A 55 -12.24 16.31 -15.07
CA PHE A 55 -10.84 16.05 -14.70
C PHE A 55 -10.10 15.27 -15.77
N ASP A 56 -10.70 14.20 -16.30
CA ASP A 56 -10.07 13.31 -17.28
C ASP A 56 -10.35 13.75 -18.73
N LYS A 57 -11.26 14.72 -18.92
CA LYS A 57 -11.70 15.22 -20.25
C LYS A 57 -12.35 14.14 -21.12
N ALA A 58 -12.77 13.04 -20.53
CA ALA A 58 -13.41 11.92 -21.20
C ALA A 58 -14.94 12.01 -21.13
N ASP A 59 -15.62 11.72 -22.24
CA ASP A 59 -17.08 11.59 -22.27
C ASP A 59 -17.46 10.15 -21.87
N VAL A 60 -17.64 9.94 -20.55
CA VAL A 60 -18.04 8.67 -19.97
C VAL A 60 -19.48 8.76 -19.50
N ASP A 61 -20.27 7.73 -19.81
CA ASP A 61 -21.66 7.56 -19.39
C ASP A 61 -21.96 6.09 -19.02
N ALA A 62 -23.21 5.77 -18.70
CA ALA A 62 -23.62 4.43 -18.31
C ALA A 62 -23.38 3.36 -19.39
N SER A 63 -23.29 3.74 -20.66
CA SER A 63 -23.10 2.80 -21.77
C SER A 63 -21.63 2.41 -22.00
N ASN A 64 -20.69 3.25 -21.56
CA ASN A 64 -19.27 3.08 -21.88
C ASN A 64 -18.34 3.14 -20.66
N ILE A 65 -18.84 3.38 -19.44
CA ILE A 65 -18.02 3.44 -18.20
C ILE A 65 -17.30 2.12 -17.91
N ARG A 66 -17.93 0.98 -18.20
CA ARG A 66 -17.34 -0.33 -17.99
C ARG A 66 -16.52 -0.72 -19.22
N VAL A 67 -15.31 -1.23 -18.98
CA VAL A 67 -14.47 -1.80 -20.02
C VAL A 67 -15.12 -3.08 -20.56
N THR A 68 -15.16 -3.20 -21.89
CA THR A 68 -15.76 -4.35 -22.59
C THR A 68 -14.73 -5.43 -22.88
N GLU A 69 -15.20 -6.64 -23.23
CA GLU A 69 -14.32 -7.73 -23.67
C GLU A 69 -13.59 -7.40 -24.98
N GLU A 70 -14.22 -6.59 -25.84
CA GLU A 70 -13.64 -6.12 -27.09
C GLU A 70 -12.46 -5.19 -26.83
N GLU A 71 -12.58 -4.27 -25.88
CA GLU A 71 -11.48 -3.38 -25.46
C GLU A 71 -10.31 -4.18 -24.87
N ILE A 72 -10.61 -5.24 -24.13
CA ILE A 72 -9.56 -6.14 -23.61
C ILE A 72 -8.87 -6.87 -24.77
N LYS A 73 -9.60 -7.40 -25.75
CA LYS A 73 -9.00 -8.04 -26.92
C LYS A 73 -8.14 -7.08 -27.74
N GLU A 74 -8.64 -5.86 -28.00
CA GLU A 74 -7.85 -4.80 -28.66
C GLU A 74 -6.55 -4.51 -27.88
N ALA A 75 -6.61 -4.49 -26.54
CA ALA A 75 -5.44 -4.26 -25.72
C ALA A 75 -4.35 -5.35 -25.90
N TYR A 76 -4.73 -6.62 -26.05
CA TYR A 76 -3.77 -7.70 -26.32
C TYR A 76 -3.10 -7.56 -27.70
N GLU A 77 -3.78 -6.99 -28.67
CA GLU A 77 -3.20 -6.75 -30.01
C GLU A 77 -2.18 -5.60 -29.98
N LEU A 78 -2.34 -4.66 -29.04
CA LEU A 78 -1.48 -3.47 -28.90
C LEU A 78 -0.28 -3.67 -27.98
N VAL A 79 -0.31 -4.68 -27.11
CA VAL A 79 0.79 -4.96 -26.18
C VAL A 79 1.83 -5.88 -26.81
N ASP A 80 3.09 -5.48 -26.73
CA ASP A 80 4.23 -6.29 -27.19
C ASP A 80 4.25 -7.66 -26.48
N GLU A 81 4.46 -8.72 -27.24
CA GLU A 81 4.56 -10.10 -26.75
C GLU A 81 5.64 -10.27 -25.64
N LYS A 82 6.75 -9.52 -25.73
CA LYS A 82 7.79 -9.53 -24.70
C LYS A 82 7.27 -8.96 -23.39
N LEU A 83 6.54 -7.83 -23.43
CA LEU A 83 5.94 -7.23 -22.26
C LEU A 83 4.89 -8.16 -21.64
N LEU A 84 4.04 -8.77 -22.46
CA LEU A 84 3.08 -9.78 -22.00
C LEU A 84 3.77 -10.95 -21.29
N ALA A 85 4.88 -11.45 -21.83
CA ALA A 85 5.65 -12.52 -21.20
C ALA A 85 6.27 -12.07 -19.85
N VAL A 86 6.71 -10.81 -19.74
CA VAL A 86 7.22 -10.22 -18.48
C VAL A 86 6.10 -10.11 -17.45
N ILE A 87 4.93 -9.57 -17.82
CA ILE A 87 3.75 -9.48 -16.95
C ILE A 87 3.38 -10.86 -16.38
N LYS A 88 3.34 -11.89 -17.23
CA LYS A 88 3.02 -13.27 -16.81
C LYS A 88 4.05 -13.84 -15.83
N LYS A 89 5.35 -13.58 -16.04
CA LYS A 89 6.41 -14.01 -15.12
C LYS A 89 6.31 -13.30 -13.78
N ALA A 90 6.11 -11.97 -13.77
CA ALA A 90 5.92 -11.19 -12.56
C ALA A 90 4.70 -11.70 -11.77
N LEU A 91 3.58 -11.94 -12.44
CA LEU A 91 2.36 -12.50 -11.85
C LEU A 91 2.63 -13.82 -11.11
N ILE A 92 3.40 -14.74 -11.71
CA ILE A 92 3.77 -16.02 -11.09
C ILE A 92 4.56 -15.79 -9.81
N ASN A 93 5.55 -14.90 -9.84
CA ASN A 93 6.40 -14.61 -8.68
C ASN A 93 5.58 -13.98 -7.54
N ILE A 94 4.76 -12.97 -7.84
CA ILE A 94 3.91 -12.28 -6.88
C ILE A 94 2.91 -13.25 -6.26
N ARG A 95 2.23 -14.06 -7.06
CA ARG A 95 1.29 -15.08 -6.57
C ARG A 95 1.99 -16.07 -5.64
N LYS A 96 3.14 -16.62 -6.06
CA LYS A 96 3.92 -17.59 -5.27
C LYS A 96 4.33 -17.02 -3.90
N TYR A 97 4.68 -15.74 -3.85
CA TYR A 97 5.00 -15.06 -2.60
C TYR A 97 3.78 -14.96 -1.69
N HIS A 98 2.68 -14.42 -2.21
CA HIS A 98 1.46 -14.21 -1.44
C HIS A 98 0.78 -15.51 -0.98
N GLU A 99 0.92 -16.62 -1.71
CA GLU A 99 0.43 -17.92 -1.28
C GLU A 99 1.05 -18.40 0.06
N LYS A 100 2.24 -17.88 0.44
CA LYS A 100 2.84 -18.16 1.75
C LYS A 100 2.20 -17.42 2.90
N GLN A 101 1.37 -16.41 2.61
CA GLN A 101 0.67 -15.59 3.61
C GLN A 101 -0.72 -16.13 3.96
N LEU A 102 -1.16 -17.22 3.32
CA LEU A 102 -2.46 -17.83 3.58
C LEU A 102 -2.57 -18.28 5.04
N GLN A 103 -3.67 -17.91 5.68
CA GLN A 103 -4.00 -18.30 7.05
C GLN A 103 -5.14 -19.29 7.06
N ASN A 104 -5.08 -20.26 7.99
CA ASN A 104 -6.12 -21.26 8.20
C ASN A 104 -6.99 -20.93 9.41
N SER A 105 -8.28 -21.31 9.34
CA SER A 105 -9.11 -21.39 10.51
C SER A 105 -8.59 -22.47 11.48
N TRP A 106 -8.75 -22.26 12.78
CA TRP A 106 -8.29 -23.21 13.80
C TRP A 106 -9.30 -23.32 14.95
N PHE A 107 -9.24 -24.44 15.63
CA PHE A 107 -10.05 -24.75 16.81
C PHE A 107 -9.20 -25.41 17.89
N THR A 108 -9.50 -25.10 19.14
CA THR A 108 -9.07 -25.86 20.31
C THR A 108 -10.31 -26.53 20.94
N THR A 109 -10.12 -27.72 21.48
CA THR A 109 -11.17 -28.45 22.15
C THR A 109 -10.72 -28.83 23.55
N GLU A 110 -11.52 -28.51 24.52
CA GLU A 110 -11.40 -28.95 25.91
C GLU A 110 -12.74 -29.55 26.34
N ASP A 111 -12.82 -30.12 27.54
CA ASP A 111 -13.99 -30.81 28.06
C ASP A 111 -15.29 -29.97 27.97
N GLY A 112 -16.07 -30.22 26.94
CA GLY A 112 -17.30 -29.50 26.63
C GLY A 112 -17.14 -28.10 26.06
N ILE A 113 -15.90 -27.68 25.66
CA ILE A 113 -15.59 -26.34 25.17
C ILE A 113 -14.94 -26.47 23.79
N ILE A 114 -15.38 -25.65 22.82
CA ILE A 114 -14.74 -25.44 21.54
C ILE A 114 -14.49 -23.93 21.37
N LEU A 115 -13.25 -23.55 21.29
CA LEU A 115 -12.84 -22.17 20.93
C LEU A 115 -12.10 -22.21 19.61
N GLY A 116 -12.25 -21.15 18.81
CA GLY A 116 -11.54 -21.09 17.55
C GLY A 116 -11.61 -19.74 16.87
N GLN A 117 -10.96 -19.68 15.73
CA GLN A 117 -10.98 -18.53 14.85
C GLN A 117 -11.30 -18.97 13.42
N LYS A 118 -12.39 -18.43 12.87
CA LYS A 118 -12.77 -18.62 11.47
C LYS A 118 -12.13 -17.52 10.63
N VAL A 119 -11.30 -17.89 9.67
CA VAL A 119 -10.71 -17.01 8.67
C VAL A 119 -11.57 -17.06 7.41
N THR A 120 -12.00 -15.89 6.93
CA THR A 120 -12.82 -15.77 5.72
C THR A 120 -12.36 -14.56 4.89
N PRO A 121 -12.34 -14.66 3.55
CA PRO A 121 -12.09 -13.48 2.72
C PRO A 121 -13.20 -12.44 2.88
N ILE A 122 -12.89 -11.19 2.53
CA ILE A 122 -13.92 -10.19 2.26
C ILE A 122 -14.62 -10.55 0.94
N ALA A 123 -15.86 -10.10 0.76
CA ALA A 123 -16.61 -10.48 -0.44
C ALA A 123 -16.16 -9.71 -1.67
N LYS A 124 -15.90 -8.41 -1.54
CA LYS A 124 -15.57 -7.53 -2.67
C LYS A 124 -14.39 -6.62 -2.35
N ALA A 125 -13.39 -6.59 -3.23
CA ALA A 125 -12.27 -5.65 -3.18
C ALA A 125 -12.35 -4.64 -4.34
N GLY A 126 -12.11 -3.38 -4.03
CA GLY A 126 -11.91 -2.31 -5.00
C GLY A 126 -10.42 -2.03 -5.16
N VAL A 127 -9.95 -2.05 -6.38
CA VAL A 127 -8.56 -1.73 -6.74
C VAL A 127 -8.55 -0.41 -7.49
N TYR A 128 -7.86 0.58 -6.96
CA TYR A 128 -7.59 1.82 -7.66
C TYR A 128 -6.22 1.76 -8.33
N VAL A 129 -6.18 1.97 -9.64
CA VAL A 129 -4.93 2.05 -10.39
C VAL A 129 -4.82 3.44 -11.00
N PRO A 130 -3.79 4.22 -10.67
CA PRO A 130 -3.62 5.54 -11.25
C PRO A 130 -3.32 5.45 -12.75
N GLY A 131 -3.65 6.52 -13.45
CA GLY A 131 -3.33 6.75 -14.85
C GLY A 131 -2.79 8.16 -15.03
N GLY A 132 -2.50 8.56 -16.26
CA GLY A 132 -2.02 9.91 -16.61
C GLY A 132 -0.61 9.88 -17.19
N LYS A 133 0.39 10.51 -16.55
CA LYS A 133 1.75 10.63 -17.09
C LYS A 133 2.54 9.31 -17.12
N ALA A 134 2.17 8.35 -16.30
CA ALA A 134 2.80 7.03 -16.24
C ALA A 134 1.73 5.93 -16.23
N VAL A 135 2.12 4.74 -16.64
CA VAL A 135 1.28 3.54 -16.73
C VAL A 135 1.82 2.51 -15.74
N TYR A 136 0.93 1.91 -14.95
CA TYR A 136 1.33 1.07 -13.82
C TYR A 136 0.73 -0.35 -13.88
N PRO A 137 1.11 -1.18 -14.86
CA PRO A 137 0.66 -2.58 -14.91
C PRO A 137 1.13 -3.38 -13.68
N SER A 138 2.29 -3.04 -13.10
CA SER A 138 2.78 -3.63 -11.84
C SER A 138 1.84 -3.39 -10.68
N SER A 139 1.30 -2.16 -10.54
CA SER A 139 0.34 -1.84 -9.48
C SER A 139 -0.97 -2.62 -9.61
N VAL A 140 -1.37 -2.99 -10.84
CA VAL A 140 -2.49 -3.91 -11.03
C VAL A 140 -2.18 -5.25 -10.38
N LEU A 141 -1.04 -5.86 -10.72
CA LEU A 141 -0.64 -7.17 -10.19
C LEU A 141 -0.51 -7.15 -8.67
N MET A 142 0.17 -6.13 -8.13
CA MET A 142 0.45 -6.01 -6.70
C MET A 142 -0.82 -5.81 -5.85
N ASN A 143 -1.86 -5.16 -6.38
CA ASN A 143 -3.11 -4.97 -5.66
C ASN A 143 -4.09 -6.15 -5.85
N VAL A 144 -4.12 -6.75 -7.02
CA VAL A 144 -5.11 -7.81 -7.37
C VAL A 144 -4.69 -9.18 -6.84
N LEU A 145 -3.41 -9.55 -6.97
CA LEU A 145 -2.98 -10.92 -6.67
C LEU A 145 -3.13 -11.31 -5.20
N PRO A 146 -2.79 -10.47 -4.19
CA PRO A 146 -3.07 -10.83 -2.80
C PRO A 146 -4.57 -11.00 -2.52
N ALA A 147 -5.44 -10.20 -3.16
CA ALA A 147 -6.88 -10.37 -3.06
C ALA A 147 -7.37 -11.69 -3.67
N LYS A 148 -6.84 -12.07 -4.84
CA LYS A 148 -7.15 -13.37 -5.47
C LYS A 148 -6.64 -14.54 -4.64
N VAL A 149 -5.45 -14.45 -4.08
CA VAL A 149 -4.88 -15.49 -3.20
C VAL A 149 -5.70 -15.61 -1.91
N ALA A 150 -6.17 -14.50 -1.34
CA ALA A 150 -7.06 -14.51 -0.18
C ALA A 150 -8.42 -15.18 -0.45
N GLY A 151 -8.81 -15.32 -1.72
CA GLY A 151 -10.11 -15.89 -2.12
C GLY A 151 -11.25 -14.87 -2.18
N VAL A 152 -10.94 -13.58 -2.42
CA VAL A 152 -11.97 -12.55 -2.66
C VAL A 152 -12.80 -12.92 -3.88
N GLU A 153 -14.13 -12.96 -3.72
CA GLU A 153 -15.04 -13.42 -4.77
C GLU A 153 -15.11 -12.45 -5.95
N LYS A 154 -15.10 -11.14 -5.68
CA LYS A 154 -15.23 -10.12 -6.71
C LYS A 154 -14.21 -9.01 -6.53
N ILE A 155 -13.44 -8.74 -7.58
CA ILE A 155 -12.46 -7.65 -7.65
C ILE A 155 -12.92 -6.65 -8.71
N VAL A 156 -13.15 -5.42 -8.26
CA VAL A 156 -13.55 -4.27 -9.07
C VAL A 156 -12.37 -3.33 -9.20
N MET A 157 -11.99 -2.99 -10.41
CA MET A 157 -10.90 -2.02 -10.65
C MET A 157 -11.44 -0.71 -11.21
N CYS A 158 -11.02 0.41 -10.64
CA CYS A 158 -11.21 1.74 -11.20
C CYS A 158 -9.87 2.33 -11.64
N THR A 159 -9.82 2.83 -12.86
CA THR A 159 -8.65 3.51 -13.44
C THR A 159 -9.11 4.61 -14.38
N PRO A 160 -8.47 5.79 -14.41
CA PRO A 160 -8.83 6.83 -15.36
C PRO A 160 -8.57 6.37 -16.80
N CYS A 161 -9.36 6.86 -17.72
CA CYS A 161 -9.13 6.73 -19.16
C CYS A 161 -8.54 8.02 -19.73
N GLY A 162 -8.00 7.93 -20.94
CA GLY A 162 -7.62 9.10 -21.72
C GLY A 162 -8.86 9.90 -22.20
N ALA A 163 -8.62 11.08 -22.76
CA ALA A 163 -9.68 11.91 -23.35
C ALA A 163 -10.44 11.21 -24.49
N ASP A 164 -9.84 10.20 -25.08
CA ASP A 164 -10.43 9.31 -26.09
C ASP A 164 -11.32 8.21 -25.48
N GLY A 165 -11.48 8.18 -24.16
CA GLY A 165 -12.25 7.17 -23.44
C GLY A 165 -11.58 5.80 -23.35
N LYS A 166 -10.29 5.67 -23.70
CA LYS A 166 -9.55 4.41 -23.67
C LYS A 166 -8.66 4.31 -22.43
N VAL A 167 -8.58 3.12 -21.86
CA VAL A 167 -7.61 2.77 -20.81
C VAL A 167 -6.34 2.26 -21.49
N TYR A 168 -5.18 2.49 -20.86
CA TYR A 168 -3.91 2.02 -21.38
C TYR A 168 -3.91 0.50 -21.60
N PRO A 169 -3.49 -0.01 -22.79
CA PRO A 169 -3.52 -1.43 -23.11
C PRO A 169 -2.80 -2.33 -22.11
N SER A 170 -1.60 -1.94 -21.65
CA SER A 170 -0.85 -2.73 -20.68
C SER A 170 -1.54 -2.83 -19.31
N THR A 171 -2.32 -1.83 -18.90
CA THR A 171 -3.15 -1.88 -17.68
C THR A 171 -4.30 -2.89 -17.85
N LEU A 172 -4.98 -2.89 -19.00
CA LEU A 172 -6.07 -3.83 -19.29
C LEU A 172 -5.56 -5.26 -19.35
N VAL A 173 -4.43 -5.48 -20.04
CA VAL A 173 -3.79 -6.81 -20.12
C VAL A 173 -3.38 -7.31 -18.74
N ALA A 174 -2.73 -6.47 -17.92
CA ALA A 174 -2.37 -6.86 -16.57
C ALA A 174 -3.59 -7.17 -15.70
N ALA A 175 -4.68 -6.39 -15.82
CA ALA A 175 -5.92 -6.62 -15.09
C ALA A 175 -6.60 -7.95 -15.48
N ASN A 176 -6.64 -8.25 -16.78
CA ASN A 176 -7.20 -9.50 -17.28
C ASN A 176 -6.36 -10.72 -16.85
N GLU A 177 -5.03 -10.65 -17.00
CA GLU A 177 -4.11 -11.72 -16.55
C GLU A 177 -4.17 -11.95 -15.03
N ALA A 178 -4.32 -10.88 -14.22
CA ALA A 178 -4.48 -10.98 -12.78
C ALA A 178 -5.86 -11.50 -12.34
N GLY A 179 -6.86 -11.44 -13.23
CA GLY A 179 -8.22 -11.92 -13.00
C GLY A 179 -9.13 -10.89 -12.34
N VAL A 180 -9.05 -9.61 -12.72
CA VAL A 180 -10.03 -8.58 -12.34
C VAL A 180 -11.39 -8.92 -12.96
N ASP A 181 -12.47 -8.80 -12.18
CA ASP A 181 -13.80 -9.19 -12.62
C ASP A 181 -14.53 -8.07 -13.37
N GLU A 182 -14.31 -6.82 -12.98
CA GLU A 182 -14.92 -5.64 -13.61
C GLU A 182 -13.94 -4.45 -13.57
N ILE A 183 -13.84 -3.74 -14.71
CA ILE A 183 -12.97 -2.56 -14.85
C ILE A 183 -13.81 -1.36 -15.23
N TYR A 184 -13.64 -0.24 -14.51
CA TYR A 184 -14.37 1.00 -14.71
C TYR A 184 -13.44 2.17 -15.04
N LYS A 185 -13.82 2.95 -16.04
CA LYS A 185 -13.08 4.10 -16.58
C LYS A 185 -13.32 5.35 -15.74
N VAL A 186 -12.91 5.29 -14.48
CA VAL A 186 -13.09 6.39 -13.51
C VAL A 186 -11.81 6.57 -12.71
N GLY A 187 -11.30 7.80 -12.66
CA GLY A 187 -10.14 8.20 -11.88
C GLY A 187 -10.51 9.01 -10.64
N GLY A 188 -9.50 9.45 -9.89
CA GLY A 188 -9.61 10.44 -8.84
C GLY A 188 -10.46 10.09 -7.62
N ALA A 189 -10.82 11.13 -6.85
CA ALA A 189 -11.62 10.98 -5.64
C ALA A 189 -13.03 10.45 -5.91
N GLN A 190 -13.59 10.72 -7.10
CA GLN A 190 -14.90 10.21 -7.48
C GLN A 190 -14.90 8.69 -7.69
N ALA A 191 -13.79 8.09 -8.12
CA ALA A 191 -13.65 6.63 -8.21
C ALA A 191 -13.68 5.99 -6.81
N ILE A 192 -12.96 6.57 -5.86
CA ILE A 192 -12.95 6.13 -4.46
C ILE A 192 -14.34 6.22 -3.85
N ALA A 193 -15.04 7.33 -4.06
CA ALA A 193 -16.42 7.51 -3.58
C ALA A 193 -17.39 6.52 -4.24
N ALA A 194 -17.27 6.29 -5.55
CA ALA A 194 -18.10 5.32 -6.27
C ALA A 194 -17.92 3.89 -5.71
N MET A 195 -16.69 3.45 -5.48
CA MET A 195 -16.42 2.14 -4.87
C MET A 195 -16.88 2.06 -3.41
N ALA A 196 -16.75 3.16 -2.65
CA ALA A 196 -17.12 3.18 -1.23
C ALA A 196 -18.63 3.13 -0.99
N PHE A 197 -19.43 3.81 -1.81
CA PHE A 197 -20.88 3.95 -1.60
C PHE A 197 -21.72 3.17 -2.61
N GLY A 198 -21.11 2.74 -3.71
CA GLY A 198 -21.81 2.17 -4.86
C GLY A 198 -22.55 3.23 -5.66
N THR A 199 -22.71 3.00 -6.94
CA THR A 199 -23.56 3.78 -7.85
C THR A 199 -24.40 2.82 -8.69
N GLU A 200 -25.13 3.30 -9.70
CA GLU A 200 -25.86 2.43 -10.60
C GLU A 200 -24.91 1.56 -11.45
N SER A 201 -23.74 2.12 -11.83
CA SER A 201 -22.75 1.42 -12.64
C SER A 201 -21.67 0.74 -11.80
N VAL A 202 -21.11 1.42 -10.78
CA VAL A 202 -19.98 0.92 -9.99
C VAL A 202 -20.49 0.26 -8.71
N PRO A 203 -20.22 -1.05 -8.50
CA PRO A 203 -20.67 -1.73 -7.29
C PRO A 203 -19.91 -1.25 -6.04
N LYS A 204 -20.62 -1.22 -4.90
CA LYS A 204 -19.99 -1.00 -3.58
C LYS A 204 -19.06 -2.17 -3.26
N VAL A 205 -17.89 -1.84 -2.67
CA VAL A 205 -16.89 -2.81 -2.21
C VAL A 205 -16.71 -2.77 -0.69
N ASP A 206 -15.99 -3.76 -0.14
CA ASP A 206 -15.72 -3.86 1.30
C ASP A 206 -14.36 -3.24 1.68
N LYS A 207 -13.41 -3.23 0.74
CA LYS A 207 -12.08 -2.64 0.91
C LYS A 207 -11.63 -1.98 -0.38
N ILE A 208 -10.96 -0.82 -0.29
CA ILE A 208 -10.34 -0.12 -1.41
C ILE A 208 -8.83 -0.11 -1.20
N VAL A 209 -8.08 -0.61 -2.18
CA VAL A 209 -6.62 -0.64 -2.19
C VAL A 209 -6.06 0.05 -3.42
N GLY A 210 -4.81 0.43 -3.36
CA GLY A 210 -4.07 1.01 -4.49
C GLY A 210 -3.57 2.42 -4.24
N PRO A 211 -2.42 2.77 -4.86
CA PRO A 211 -1.80 4.09 -4.77
C PRO A 211 -2.59 5.13 -5.56
N GLY A 212 -2.38 6.40 -5.25
CA GLY A 212 -2.97 7.50 -6.00
C GLY A 212 -2.39 8.85 -5.56
N ASN A 213 -2.78 9.90 -6.27
CA ASN A 213 -2.39 11.27 -5.90
C ASN A 213 -3.06 11.71 -4.58
N ILE A 214 -2.73 12.92 -4.14
CA ILE A 214 -3.23 13.49 -2.88
C ILE A 214 -4.76 13.45 -2.77
N PHE A 215 -5.51 13.67 -3.86
CA PHE A 215 -6.98 13.62 -3.85
C PHE A 215 -7.50 12.21 -3.60
N VAL A 216 -6.84 11.19 -4.15
CA VAL A 216 -7.15 9.78 -3.91
C VAL A 216 -6.82 9.38 -2.47
N ALA A 217 -5.66 9.78 -1.95
CA ALA A 217 -5.26 9.51 -0.58
C ALA A 217 -6.23 10.13 0.44
N LEU A 218 -6.61 11.39 0.24
CA LEU A 218 -7.59 12.08 1.08
C LEU A 218 -9.00 11.49 0.94
N ALA A 219 -9.38 11.05 -0.26
CA ALA A 219 -10.66 10.38 -0.47
C ALA A 219 -10.71 9.02 0.27
N LYS A 220 -9.64 8.22 0.20
CA LYS A 220 -9.51 6.98 0.98
C LYS A 220 -9.64 7.25 2.49
N LYS A 221 -8.94 8.28 2.99
CA LYS A 221 -9.04 8.74 4.38
C LYS A 221 -10.49 9.08 4.77
N ALA A 222 -11.19 9.83 3.92
CA ALA A 222 -12.54 10.31 4.20
C ALA A 222 -13.62 9.21 4.17
N VAL A 223 -13.42 8.15 3.38
CA VAL A 223 -14.37 7.02 3.30
C VAL A 223 -14.04 5.88 4.26
N PHE A 224 -12.90 5.95 4.96
CA PHE A 224 -12.54 4.94 5.96
C PHE A 224 -13.61 4.86 7.07
N GLY A 225 -14.04 3.63 7.38
CA GLY A 225 -15.16 3.39 8.28
C GLY A 225 -16.48 3.08 7.55
N TYR A 226 -16.69 3.61 6.34
CA TYR A 226 -17.75 3.14 5.41
C TYR A 226 -17.28 1.94 4.59
N VAL A 227 -15.99 1.91 4.30
CA VAL A 227 -15.25 0.87 3.60
C VAL A 227 -13.86 0.79 4.24
N SER A 228 -13.22 -0.38 4.22
CA SER A 228 -11.83 -0.50 4.64
C SER A 228 -10.89 0.05 3.55
N ILE A 229 -9.69 0.43 3.93
CA ILE A 229 -8.62 0.84 3.00
C ILE A 229 -7.32 0.08 3.31
N ASP A 230 -6.34 0.11 2.39
CA ASP A 230 -4.96 -0.34 2.63
C ASP A 230 -4.23 0.61 3.60
N SER A 231 -3.84 1.78 3.10
CA SER A 231 -3.15 2.82 3.88
C SER A 231 -3.44 4.21 3.30
N ILE A 232 -3.01 5.24 4.02
CA ILE A 232 -2.98 6.62 3.53
C ILE A 232 -1.56 6.88 3.05
N ALA A 233 -1.30 6.57 1.78
CA ALA A 233 0.03 6.70 1.20
C ALA A 233 0.42 8.17 1.00
N GLY A 234 1.65 8.49 1.37
CA GLY A 234 2.34 9.72 1.02
C GLY A 234 3.31 9.53 -0.16
N PRO A 235 4.19 10.50 -0.40
CA PRO A 235 5.24 10.39 -1.39
C PRO A 235 6.22 9.26 -1.07
N SER A 236 6.76 8.65 -2.11
CA SER A 236 7.66 7.50 -2.01
C SER A 236 8.99 7.80 -1.30
N GLU A 237 9.60 6.80 -0.72
CA GLU A 237 10.77 6.92 0.16
C GLU A 237 11.74 5.76 -0.04
N ILE A 238 13.03 6.08 -0.15
CA ILE A 238 14.11 5.11 -0.03
C ILE A 238 15.10 5.52 1.05
N LEU A 239 15.55 4.55 1.83
CA LEU A 239 16.67 4.69 2.74
C LEU A 239 17.66 3.56 2.49
N VAL A 240 18.89 3.92 2.15
CA VAL A 240 20.00 2.99 2.01
C VAL A 240 20.90 3.08 3.25
N LEU A 241 21.12 1.97 3.93
CA LEU A 241 22.11 1.83 4.99
C LEU A 241 23.34 1.11 4.43
N ALA A 242 24.46 1.79 4.39
CA ALA A 242 25.68 1.26 3.76
C ALA A 242 26.94 1.47 4.61
N ASP A 243 27.85 0.51 4.57
CA ASP A 243 29.22 0.67 5.10
C ASP A 243 30.24 0.96 3.98
N GLU A 244 31.51 1.02 4.33
CA GLU A 244 32.62 1.31 3.40
C GLU A 244 32.76 0.27 2.27
N THR A 245 32.14 -0.89 2.35
CA THR A 245 32.23 -1.96 1.35
C THR A 245 31.25 -1.80 0.19
N ALA A 246 30.24 -0.91 0.34
CA ALA A 246 29.23 -0.67 -0.68
C ALA A 246 29.81 -0.03 -1.94
N ASN A 247 29.24 -0.42 -3.10
CA ASN A 247 29.58 0.22 -4.36
C ASN A 247 28.85 1.58 -4.47
N PRO A 248 29.58 2.72 -4.50
CA PRO A 248 28.98 4.05 -4.52
C PRO A 248 28.07 4.29 -5.74
N ARG A 249 28.38 3.65 -6.86
CA ARG A 249 27.60 3.79 -8.09
C ARG A 249 26.25 3.07 -7.99
N TYR A 250 26.18 1.92 -7.31
CA TYR A 250 24.92 1.19 -7.09
C TYR A 250 24.05 1.97 -6.12
N VAL A 251 24.60 2.39 -4.99
CA VAL A 251 23.87 3.20 -4.00
C VAL A 251 23.31 4.48 -4.63
N ALA A 252 24.09 5.17 -5.46
CA ALA A 252 23.61 6.37 -6.16
C ALA A 252 22.45 6.06 -7.12
N ALA A 253 22.51 4.95 -7.85
CA ALA A 253 21.44 4.51 -8.75
C ALA A 253 20.16 4.19 -7.99
N ASP A 254 20.27 3.49 -6.84
CA ASP A 254 19.13 3.12 -6.01
C ASP A 254 18.46 4.34 -5.37
N LEU A 255 19.22 5.33 -4.90
CA LEU A 255 18.67 6.59 -4.42
C LEU A 255 17.90 7.35 -5.51
N LEU A 256 18.38 7.30 -6.74
CA LEU A 256 17.78 8.01 -7.87
C LEU A 256 16.57 7.29 -8.46
N SER A 257 16.49 5.96 -8.35
CA SER A 257 15.29 5.21 -8.75
C SER A 257 14.04 5.71 -8.02
N GLN A 258 14.21 6.10 -6.74
CA GLN A 258 13.13 6.66 -5.95
C GLN A 258 12.92 8.16 -6.19
N ALA A 259 14.01 8.92 -6.31
CA ALA A 259 13.94 10.37 -6.50
C ALA A 259 13.22 10.76 -7.82
N GLU A 260 13.23 9.89 -8.83
CA GLU A 260 12.54 10.15 -10.10
C GLU A 260 11.02 10.00 -10.04
N HIS A 261 10.46 9.40 -8.98
CA HIS A 261 9.01 9.17 -8.87
C HIS A 261 8.22 10.48 -8.76
N ASP A 262 8.65 11.38 -7.87
CA ASP A 262 7.94 12.64 -7.59
C ASP A 262 8.88 13.68 -6.97
N GLU A 263 8.58 14.96 -7.14
CA GLU A 263 9.32 16.08 -6.53
C GLU A 263 9.36 16.04 -4.99
N MET A 264 8.44 15.31 -4.38
CA MET A 264 8.32 15.10 -2.94
C MET A 264 8.89 13.75 -2.47
N ALA A 265 9.38 12.90 -3.36
CA ALA A 265 10.04 11.66 -2.99
C ALA A 265 11.28 11.95 -2.12
N SER A 266 11.61 11.04 -1.20
CA SER A 266 12.82 11.17 -0.39
C SER A 266 13.83 10.07 -0.69
N ALA A 267 15.11 10.48 -0.76
CA ALA A 267 16.24 9.59 -0.98
C ALA A 267 17.30 9.84 0.10
N ILE A 268 17.48 8.89 1.00
CA ILE A 268 18.36 9.03 2.17
C ILE A 268 19.40 7.92 2.16
N LEU A 269 20.67 8.31 2.25
CA LEU A 269 21.78 7.41 2.58
C LEU A 269 22.18 7.64 4.04
N ILE A 270 22.29 6.56 4.81
CA ILE A 270 22.97 6.55 6.11
C ILE A 270 24.21 5.66 5.98
N THR A 271 25.37 6.18 6.34
CA THR A 271 26.63 5.43 6.25
C THR A 271 27.57 5.78 7.39
N THR A 272 28.44 4.86 7.74
CA THR A 272 29.55 5.08 8.68
C THR A 272 30.84 5.58 7.98
N SER A 273 30.83 5.70 6.63
CA SER A 273 31.99 6.06 5.84
C SER A 273 31.83 7.45 5.16
N GLU A 274 32.62 8.43 5.60
CA GLU A 274 32.69 9.74 4.94
C GLU A 274 33.17 9.64 3.49
N GLU A 275 34.04 8.66 3.20
CA GLU A 275 34.56 8.43 1.85
C GLU A 275 33.44 7.93 0.92
N LEU A 276 32.65 6.96 1.38
CA LEU A 276 31.48 6.48 0.63
C LEU A 276 30.47 7.61 0.41
N ALA A 277 30.18 8.41 1.43
CA ALA A 277 29.27 9.55 1.33
C ALA A 277 29.64 10.51 0.21
N LYS A 278 30.93 10.87 0.11
CA LYS A 278 31.43 11.74 -0.96
C LYS A 278 31.32 11.09 -2.34
N LYS A 279 31.77 9.84 -2.47
CA LYS A 279 31.70 9.10 -3.74
C LYS A 279 30.27 8.91 -4.24
N VAL A 280 29.32 8.60 -3.35
CA VAL A 280 27.92 8.49 -3.71
C VAL A 280 27.36 9.82 -4.19
N SER A 281 27.68 10.95 -3.52
CA SER A 281 27.25 12.27 -3.98
C SER A 281 27.78 12.60 -5.37
N GLU A 282 29.05 12.27 -5.67
CA GLU A 282 29.64 12.45 -6.99
C GLU A 282 28.98 11.58 -8.08
N GLU A 283 28.63 10.33 -7.77
CA GLU A 283 27.93 9.45 -8.72
C GLU A 283 26.48 9.92 -8.95
N VAL A 284 25.78 10.42 -7.92
CA VAL A 284 24.46 11.04 -8.06
C VAL A 284 24.52 12.20 -9.06
N ASP A 285 25.48 13.11 -8.91
CA ASP A 285 25.62 14.27 -9.82
C ASP A 285 25.84 13.81 -11.27
N LYS A 286 26.67 12.77 -11.49
CA LYS A 286 26.90 12.20 -12.82
C LYS A 286 25.63 11.58 -13.43
N PHE A 287 24.84 10.85 -12.64
CA PHE A 287 23.62 10.23 -13.14
C PHE A 287 22.52 11.26 -13.45
N VAL A 288 22.36 12.29 -12.62
CA VAL A 288 21.37 13.36 -12.85
C VAL A 288 21.57 14.03 -14.23
N GLU A 289 22.79 14.14 -14.71
CA GLU A 289 23.06 14.73 -16.03
C GLU A 289 22.55 13.91 -17.22
N VAL A 290 22.32 12.60 -17.06
CA VAL A 290 21.94 11.69 -18.15
C VAL A 290 20.52 11.12 -18.02
N LEU A 291 19.89 11.23 -16.85
CA LEU A 291 18.56 10.70 -16.61
C LEU A 291 17.47 11.60 -17.19
N SER A 292 16.42 10.97 -17.74
CA SER A 292 15.36 11.66 -18.48
C SER A 292 14.45 12.55 -17.62
N ARG A 293 14.34 12.25 -16.32
CA ARG A 293 13.47 12.99 -15.37
C ARG A 293 14.26 13.95 -14.47
N LYS A 294 15.33 14.53 -15.00
CA LYS A 294 16.27 15.38 -14.28
C LYS A 294 15.59 16.44 -13.38
N GLU A 295 14.63 17.20 -13.90
CA GLU A 295 13.97 18.27 -13.14
C GLU A 295 13.24 17.76 -11.89
N ILE A 296 12.62 16.59 -11.97
CA ILE A 296 11.91 15.96 -10.84
C ILE A 296 12.94 15.47 -9.82
N ILE A 297 13.98 14.79 -10.29
CA ILE A 297 15.08 14.29 -9.45
C ILE A 297 15.74 15.43 -8.69
N GLU A 298 16.12 16.51 -9.37
CA GLU A 298 16.78 17.67 -8.76
C GLU A 298 15.94 18.27 -7.64
N LYS A 299 14.62 18.46 -7.84
CA LYS A 299 13.72 18.98 -6.81
C LYS A 299 13.55 18.01 -5.64
N SER A 300 13.42 16.72 -5.90
CA SER A 300 13.36 15.69 -4.88
C SER A 300 14.61 15.71 -4.00
N LEU A 301 15.80 15.70 -4.62
CA LEU A 301 17.08 15.73 -3.91
C LEU A 301 17.34 17.05 -3.19
N GLU A 302 16.93 18.19 -3.76
CA GLU A 302 17.06 19.50 -3.12
C GLU A 302 16.24 19.56 -1.84
N ASN A 303 15.03 19.04 -1.84
CA ASN A 303 14.11 19.12 -0.73
C ASN A 303 14.30 17.98 0.29
N TYR A 304 14.45 16.73 -0.19
CA TYR A 304 14.37 15.51 0.62
C TYR A 304 15.52 14.53 0.38
N GLY A 305 16.60 14.94 -0.30
CA GLY A 305 17.82 14.17 -0.51
C GLY A 305 18.85 14.42 0.59
N TYR A 306 19.24 13.38 1.34
CA TYR A 306 20.19 13.48 2.44
C TYR A 306 21.22 12.35 2.40
N ILE A 307 22.45 12.67 2.77
CA ILE A 307 23.49 11.70 3.12
C ILE A 307 23.89 11.97 4.56
N LEU A 308 23.69 11.00 5.44
CA LEU A 308 23.96 11.10 6.86
C LEU A 308 25.16 10.23 7.21
N VAL A 309 26.16 10.82 7.82
CA VAL A 309 27.35 10.11 8.30
C VAL A 309 27.21 9.86 9.78
N ALA A 310 27.03 8.60 10.16
CA ALA A 310 26.93 8.11 11.51
C ALA A 310 28.30 7.86 12.13
N GLU A 311 28.40 7.93 13.45
CA GLU A 311 29.63 7.61 14.18
C GLU A 311 29.91 6.10 14.15
N ASP A 312 28.86 5.29 14.26
CA ASP A 312 28.94 3.83 14.21
C ASP A 312 27.64 3.23 13.60
N MET A 313 27.63 1.90 13.45
CA MET A 313 26.51 1.18 12.87
C MET A 313 25.29 1.13 13.80
N ASP A 314 25.46 1.16 15.11
CA ASP A 314 24.33 1.13 16.05
C ASP A 314 23.58 2.46 16.02
N GLU A 315 24.29 3.62 15.98
CA GLU A 315 23.68 4.93 15.74
C GLU A 315 22.95 4.99 14.39
N ALA A 316 23.54 4.42 13.35
CA ALA A 316 22.91 4.35 12.02
C ALA A 316 21.61 3.53 12.04
N ILE A 317 21.61 2.37 12.69
CA ILE A 317 20.45 1.49 12.83
C ILE A 317 19.33 2.15 13.64
N ASP A 318 19.67 2.86 14.71
CA ASP A 318 18.68 3.60 15.50
C ASP A 318 17.99 4.68 14.64
N ALA A 319 18.75 5.42 13.84
CA ALA A 319 18.19 6.40 12.92
C ALA A 319 17.31 5.78 11.83
N VAL A 320 17.70 4.64 11.28
CA VAL A 320 16.87 3.85 10.33
C VAL A 320 15.53 3.49 10.96
N ASN A 321 15.54 2.94 12.16
CA ASN A 321 14.33 2.54 12.87
C ASN A 321 13.41 3.73 13.21
N ASP A 322 13.99 4.90 13.44
CA ASP A 322 13.23 6.12 13.71
C ASP A 322 12.62 6.73 12.44
N ILE A 323 13.33 6.68 11.33
CA ILE A 323 12.82 7.15 10.03
C ILE A 323 11.72 6.22 9.53
N ALA A 324 11.91 4.90 9.67
CA ALA A 324 10.92 3.88 9.27
C ALA A 324 10.46 4.03 7.81
N SER A 325 11.43 4.04 6.89
CA SER A 325 11.23 4.30 5.47
C SER A 325 10.39 3.22 4.78
N GLU A 326 9.77 3.60 3.67
CA GLU A 326 9.05 2.71 2.78
C GLU A 326 9.95 1.59 2.23
N HIS A 327 11.02 1.96 1.53
CA HIS A 327 12.04 1.05 1.03
C HIS A 327 13.30 1.18 1.89
N MET A 328 13.81 0.07 2.40
CA MET A 328 15.00 0.01 3.22
C MET A 328 16.02 -0.95 2.60
N GLU A 329 17.13 -0.42 2.09
CA GLU A 329 18.23 -1.23 1.55
C GLU A 329 19.38 -1.33 2.55
N ILE A 330 19.92 -2.54 2.70
CA ILE A 330 21.07 -2.84 3.57
C ILE A 330 22.22 -3.29 2.70
N VAL A 331 23.19 -2.40 2.48
CA VAL A 331 24.37 -2.63 1.64
C VAL A 331 25.62 -2.56 2.49
N THR A 332 25.79 -3.57 3.33
CA THR A 332 26.89 -3.68 4.28
C THR A 332 27.62 -5.00 4.12
N ARG A 333 28.77 -5.13 4.72
CA ARG A 333 29.59 -6.37 4.69
C ARG A 333 28.83 -7.59 5.20
N ASP A 334 28.00 -7.43 6.25
CA ASP A 334 27.12 -8.46 6.80
C ASP A 334 25.68 -7.96 6.90
N PRO A 335 24.95 -7.91 5.78
CA PRO A 335 23.63 -7.31 5.75
C PRO A 335 22.57 -8.13 6.52
N PHE A 336 22.74 -9.45 6.64
CA PHE A 336 21.82 -10.30 7.40
C PHE A 336 21.91 -10.05 8.91
N SER A 337 23.11 -9.80 9.45
CA SER A 337 23.28 -9.43 10.84
C SER A 337 22.63 -8.07 11.14
N VAL A 338 22.79 -7.09 10.25
CA VAL A 338 22.15 -5.77 10.36
C VAL A 338 20.64 -5.90 10.28
N MET A 339 20.11 -6.69 9.33
CA MET A 339 18.67 -6.92 9.14
C MET A 339 17.96 -7.33 10.43
N THR A 340 18.60 -8.14 11.28
CA THR A 340 18.00 -8.58 12.55
C THR A 340 17.72 -7.45 13.54
N LYS A 341 18.38 -6.29 13.38
CA LYS A 341 18.23 -5.11 14.22
C LYS A 341 17.24 -4.07 13.65
N ILE A 342 16.83 -4.23 12.38
CA ILE A 342 15.84 -3.36 11.74
C ILE A 342 14.44 -3.78 12.18
N LYS A 343 13.71 -2.83 12.77
CA LYS A 343 12.37 -3.06 13.32
C LYS A 343 11.27 -2.43 12.47
N ASN A 344 11.58 -1.33 11.79
CA ASN A 344 10.61 -0.47 11.13
C ASN A 344 11.05 -0.20 9.69
N ALA A 345 10.46 -0.90 8.73
CA ALA A 345 10.62 -0.67 7.30
C ALA A 345 9.40 -1.23 6.57
N GLY A 346 9.02 -0.62 5.45
CA GLY A 346 7.96 -1.16 4.58
C GLY A 346 8.40 -2.43 3.88
N ALA A 347 9.58 -2.40 3.24
CA ALA A 347 10.27 -3.56 2.68
C ALA A 347 11.77 -3.47 2.98
N ILE A 348 12.43 -4.63 3.16
CA ILE A 348 13.87 -4.71 3.44
C ILE A 348 14.55 -5.44 2.28
N PHE A 349 15.50 -4.76 1.65
CA PHE A 349 16.32 -5.25 0.54
C PHE A 349 17.73 -5.57 1.08
N ILE A 350 18.24 -6.75 0.80
CA ILE A 350 19.44 -7.26 1.47
C ILE A 350 20.55 -7.49 0.44
N GLY A 351 21.62 -6.71 0.55
CA GLY A 351 22.82 -6.83 -0.27
C GLY A 351 22.75 -6.04 -1.58
N GLU A 352 23.90 -5.86 -2.22
CA GLU A 352 24.13 -4.96 -3.36
C GLU A 352 23.39 -5.30 -4.66
N TYR A 353 22.83 -6.52 -4.77
CA TYR A 353 22.06 -6.98 -5.93
C TYR A 353 20.54 -6.99 -5.70
N SER A 354 20.09 -6.45 -4.57
CA SER A 354 18.69 -6.41 -4.19
C SER A 354 18.20 -4.96 -4.17
N SER A 355 18.16 -4.34 -5.34
CA SER A 355 17.70 -2.96 -5.50
C SER A 355 16.18 -2.84 -5.47
N GLU A 356 15.67 -1.65 -5.15
CA GLU A 356 14.24 -1.34 -5.06
C GLU A 356 13.45 -1.75 -6.32
N PRO A 357 13.89 -1.47 -7.59
CA PRO A 357 13.14 -1.88 -8.76
C PRO A 357 12.95 -3.40 -8.90
N LEU A 358 13.84 -4.22 -8.32
CA LEU A 358 13.64 -5.67 -8.26
C LEU A 358 12.38 -6.02 -7.46
N GLY A 359 12.17 -5.37 -6.31
CA GLY A 359 10.98 -5.53 -5.48
C GLY A 359 9.74 -5.02 -6.18
N ASP A 360 9.82 -3.84 -6.76
CA ASP A 360 8.69 -3.17 -7.38
C ASP A 360 8.08 -3.92 -8.56
N TYR A 361 8.91 -4.64 -9.32
CA TYR A 361 8.45 -5.26 -10.54
C TYR A 361 8.44 -6.78 -10.55
N PHE A 362 9.35 -7.45 -9.83
CA PHE A 362 9.60 -8.84 -10.20
C PHE A 362 9.84 -9.84 -9.06
N ALA A 363 10.34 -9.42 -7.90
CA ALA A 363 10.71 -10.32 -6.81
C ALA A 363 9.55 -11.11 -6.21
N GLY A 364 8.38 -10.46 -6.12
CA GLY A 364 7.16 -11.06 -5.58
C GLY A 364 6.57 -10.40 -4.34
N PRO A 365 7.36 -9.91 -3.37
CA PRO A 365 6.84 -9.05 -2.30
C PRO A 365 6.07 -7.85 -2.83
N ASN A 366 5.11 -7.36 -2.06
CA ASN A 366 4.23 -6.27 -2.49
C ASN A 366 4.93 -4.92 -2.43
N HIS A 367 4.72 -4.08 -3.44
CA HIS A 367 5.23 -2.72 -3.50
C HIS A 367 4.25 -1.65 -2.96
N VAL A 368 3.06 -2.04 -2.54
CA VAL A 368 2.14 -1.13 -1.83
C VAL A 368 2.58 -1.11 -0.37
N LEU A 369 3.40 -0.17 -0.04
CA LEU A 369 4.15 -0.10 1.21
C LEU A 369 3.68 1.07 2.09
N PRO A 370 3.89 1.00 3.41
CA PRO A 370 3.66 2.13 4.30
C PRO A 370 4.71 3.22 4.10
N THR A 371 4.28 4.47 4.03
CA THR A 371 5.12 5.66 3.84
C THR A 371 5.06 6.60 5.06
N ASN A 372 5.87 7.66 5.08
CA ASN A 372 5.86 8.70 6.12
C ASN A 372 6.01 8.16 7.56
N GLY A 373 6.90 7.19 7.74
CA GLY A 373 7.19 6.60 9.04
C GLY A 373 6.08 5.67 9.57
N THR A 374 5.05 5.39 8.77
CA THR A 374 3.94 4.51 9.19
C THR A 374 4.32 3.04 9.22
N ALA A 375 5.50 2.66 8.70
CA ALA A 375 6.07 1.32 8.86
C ALA A 375 6.31 0.92 10.34
N LYS A 376 6.16 1.86 11.27
CA LYS A 376 6.13 1.59 12.72
C LYS A 376 4.88 0.84 13.18
N PHE A 377 3.79 0.84 12.39
CA PHE A 377 2.50 0.24 12.74
C PHE A 377 1.68 -0.28 11.55
N PHE A 378 2.09 0.00 10.32
CA PHE A 378 1.53 -0.60 9.11
C PHE A 378 2.53 -1.55 8.44
N SER A 379 2.02 -2.46 7.64
CA SER A 379 2.78 -3.41 6.83
C SER A 379 2.52 -3.20 5.33
N ALA A 380 3.33 -3.83 4.49
CA ALA A 380 3.04 -3.97 3.08
C ALA A 380 1.68 -4.64 2.85
N LEU A 381 1.00 -4.28 1.76
CA LEU A 381 -0.25 -4.92 1.35
C LEU A 381 -0.04 -6.43 1.22
N SER A 382 -0.92 -7.21 1.84
CA SER A 382 -0.77 -8.65 1.96
C SER A 382 -2.12 -9.37 1.86
N VAL A 383 -2.10 -10.69 1.94
CA VAL A 383 -3.32 -11.52 2.03
C VAL A 383 -4.14 -11.17 3.27
N ASP A 384 -3.49 -10.76 4.38
CA ASP A 384 -4.17 -10.38 5.62
C ASP A 384 -5.11 -9.18 5.44
N ASP A 385 -4.82 -8.31 4.48
CA ASP A 385 -5.65 -7.16 4.15
C ASP A 385 -7.02 -7.53 3.56
N PHE A 386 -7.13 -8.73 3.01
CA PHE A 386 -8.31 -9.21 2.29
C PHE A 386 -9.06 -10.31 3.04
N ILE A 387 -8.69 -10.62 4.28
CA ILE A 387 -9.37 -11.57 5.15
C ILE A 387 -9.92 -10.90 6.39
N LYS A 388 -10.88 -11.54 7.00
CA LYS A 388 -11.41 -11.19 8.33
C LYS A 388 -11.46 -12.42 9.22
N LYS A 389 -11.35 -12.22 10.52
CA LYS A 389 -11.27 -13.26 11.53
C LYS A 389 -12.46 -13.12 12.48
N SER A 390 -13.21 -14.20 12.65
CA SER A 390 -14.34 -14.25 13.58
C SER A 390 -14.05 -15.27 14.67
N SER A 391 -14.29 -14.91 15.93
CA SER A 391 -14.19 -15.85 17.04
C SER A 391 -15.31 -16.86 16.98
N ILE A 392 -14.99 -18.11 17.31
CA ILE A 392 -15.94 -19.21 17.46
C ILE A 392 -15.92 -19.63 18.92
N ILE A 393 -17.09 -19.63 19.54
CA ILE A 393 -17.29 -19.97 20.96
C ILE A 393 -18.43 -20.95 21.04
N SER A 394 -18.17 -22.16 21.60
CA SER A 394 -19.18 -23.16 21.89
C SER A 394 -18.90 -23.78 23.24
N TYR A 395 -19.91 -23.80 24.10
CA TYR A 395 -19.88 -24.42 25.41
C TYR A 395 -21.01 -25.43 25.52
N SER A 396 -20.73 -26.60 26.11
CA SER A 396 -21.79 -27.49 26.57
C SER A 396 -22.46 -26.92 27.84
N ARG A 397 -23.64 -27.43 28.21
CA ARG A 397 -24.31 -27.05 29.45
C ARG A 397 -23.39 -27.25 30.65
N GLU A 398 -22.76 -28.41 30.74
CA GLU A 398 -21.91 -28.82 31.88
C GLU A 398 -20.64 -27.94 31.93
N ALA A 399 -20.10 -27.54 30.78
CA ALA A 399 -18.96 -26.63 30.75
C ALA A 399 -19.33 -25.21 31.22
N LEU A 400 -20.50 -24.71 30.81
CA LEU A 400 -20.99 -23.40 31.23
C LEU A 400 -21.38 -23.41 32.73
N GLU A 401 -21.93 -24.51 33.24
CA GLU A 401 -22.31 -24.68 34.65
C GLU A 401 -21.13 -24.50 35.61
N ARG A 402 -19.93 -24.85 35.16
CA ARG A 402 -18.70 -24.67 35.97
C ARG A 402 -18.26 -23.21 36.17
N ILE A 403 -18.75 -22.28 35.33
CA ILE A 403 -18.29 -20.90 35.34
C ILE A 403 -19.41 -19.85 35.32
N HIS A 404 -20.69 -20.26 35.29
CA HIS A 404 -21.81 -19.33 35.12
C HIS A 404 -21.87 -18.26 36.21
N THR A 405 -21.64 -18.65 37.49
CA THR A 405 -21.66 -17.72 38.61
C THR A 405 -20.58 -16.65 38.52
N ASP A 406 -19.41 -16.98 38.00
CA ASP A 406 -18.31 -16.03 37.79
C ASP A 406 -18.68 -15.00 36.72
N ILE A 407 -19.35 -15.45 35.64
CA ILE A 407 -19.82 -14.56 34.56
C ILE A 407 -20.90 -13.61 35.09
N GLU A 408 -21.87 -14.15 35.90
CA GLU A 408 -22.93 -13.36 36.52
C GLU A 408 -22.33 -12.28 37.43
N GLN A 409 -21.32 -12.62 38.26
CA GLN A 409 -20.65 -11.69 39.16
C GLN A 409 -19.91 -10.59 38.39
N PHE A 410 -19.25 -10.90 37.28
CA PHE A 410 -18.62 -9.89 36.42
C PHE A 410 -19.66 -8.94 35.84
N ALA A 411 -20.73 -9.45 35.29
CA ALA A 411 -21.78 -8.65 34.68
C ALA A 411 -22.49 -7.74 35.73
N GLU A 412 -22.69 -8.23 36.95
CA GLU A 412 -23.23 -7.44 38.06
C GLU A 412 -22.30 -6.35 38.53
N CYS A 413 -20.96 -6.62 38.59
CA CYS A 413 -19.96 -5.64 38.91
C CYS A 413 -19.96 -4.46 37.88
N GLU A 414 -20.21 -4.74 36.61
CA GLU A 414 -20.40 -3.77 35.56
C GLU A 414 -21.81 -3.14 35.52
N LYS A 415 -22.70 -3.54 36.41
CA LYS A 415 -24.12 -3.14 36.46
C LYS A 415 -24.92 -3.53 35.21
N LEU A 416 -24.46 -4.57 34.51
CA LEU A 416 -25.09 -5.12 33.31
C LEU A 416 -26.03 -6.31 33.67
N THR A 417 -27.14 -6.01 34.33
CA THR A 417 -28.06 -7.04 34.85
C THR A 417 -28.67 -7.92 33.76
N ALA A 418 -28.87 -7.41 32.54
CA ALA A 418 -29.34 -8.22 31.41
C ALA A 418 -28.27 -9.23 30.93
N HIS A 419 -27.00 -8.93 31.07
CA HIS A 419 -25.90 -9.88 30.79
C HIS A 419 -25.89 -10.99 31.83
N ALA A 420 -25.96 -10.65 33.14
CA ALA A 420 -26.07 -11.62 34.22
C ALA A 420 -27.29 -12.52 34.01
N ASN A 421 -28.47 -11.94 33.74
CA ASN A 421 -29.70 -12.68 33.49
C ASN A 421 -29.61 -13.61 32.27
N SER A 422 -28.91 -13.21 31.22
CA SER A 422 -28.70 -14.05 30.02
C SER A 422 -27.99 -15.37 30.35
N ILE A 423 -27.11 -15.39 31.34
CA ILE A 423 -26.43 -16.60 31.80
C ILE A 423 -27.35 -17.36 32.75
N LYS A 424 -27.93 -16.68 33.76
CA LYS A 424 -28.75 -17.26 34.82
C LYS A 424 -29.95 -18.08 34.32
N VAL A 425 -30.69 -17.57 33.36
CA VAL A 425 -31.88 -18.22 32.78
C VAL A 425 -31.58 -19.56 32.10
N ARG A 426 -30.31 -19.87 31.78
CA ARG A 426 -29.93 -21.17 31.21
C ARG A 426 -29.88 -22.29 32.24
N PHE A 427 -29.97 -21.94 33.53
CA PHE A 427 -29.95 -22.85 34.67
C PHE A 427 -31.23 -22.74 35.56
N GLU A 428 -32.19 -21.93 35.14
CA GLU A 428 -33.53 -21.93 35.72
C GLU A 428 -34.33 -23.09 35.12
N ASP A 429 -34.98 -23.93 35.99
CA ASP A 429 -35.82 -25.06 35.61
C ASP A 429 -37.17 -24.60 35.02
#